data_49f66c108855a7c25153a70e0ed395f2
#
_entry.id   49f66c108855a7c25153a70e0ed395f2
#
_cell.length_a   1.000
_cell.length_b   1.000
_cell.length_c   1.000
_cell.angle_alpha   90.00
_cell.angle_beta   90.00
_cell.angle_gamma   90.00
#
_symmetry.space_group_name_H-M   'P 1'
#
loop_
_entity.id
_entity.type
_entity.pdbx_description
1 polymer ?
#
loop_
_entity_poly.entity_id
_entity_poly.type
_entity_poly.pdbx_seq_one_letter_code
_entity_poly.pdbx_strand_id
1 'polypeptide(L)'
;MQTKGNENGYKSGFISIIGRPNVGKSTFLNRVIGQKIAIMSDKPQTTRNKIQGVLSLPDAQMVFIDTPGIHKPKHKLGDFMMKVAQNTLKEVDLILFMVNAEEGFGRGEEFILEKFQTVNTPIFLVINKIDQIHPDELLPIIESYKEKYDFKEIVPISALEGNNVERLLEQIKGFLPEGPQYYPADQVTDHPERFIITEMIREKALHLTREEIPHSLAVVLDKMERQSNKDIIHVMATVIVERDSQKGIIIGKQGSMLKEIGKRARVDIENLLGSKVFLELWVKVQKDWRNKMSQLRDYGFNEDEY
;
A
#
# COMPACT_ATOMS: atom_id res chain seq x y z
N MET A 1 -30.54 -20.62 -4.44
CA MET A 1 -29.74 -21.47 -5.31
C MET A 1 -28.55 -21.93 -4.50
N GLN A 2 -28.49 -23.22 -4.18
CA GLN A 2 -27.38 -23.79 -3.42
C GLN A 2 -26.14 -23.83 -4.31
N THR A 3 -25.09 -23.13 -3.90
CA THR A 3 -23.75 -23.25 -4.48
C THR A 3 -23.25 -24.66 -4.21
N LYS A 4 -23.08 -25.48 -5.27
CA LYS A 4 -22.38 -26.75 -5.22
C LYS A 4 -20.99 -26.46 -4.70
N GLY A 5 -20.64 -26.97 -3.50
CA GLY A 5 -19.29 -26.94 -2.97
C GLY A 5 -18.35 -27.65 -3.96
N ASN A 6 -17.25 -26.99 -4.31
CA ASN A 6 -16.16 -27.57 -5.05
C ASN A 6 -15.52 -28.65 -4.15
N GLU A 7 -15.56 -29.92 -4.57
CA GLU A 7 -14.98 -31.06 -3.86
C GLU A 7 -13.43 -31.12 -3.92
N ASN A 8 -12.78 -30.15 -4.57
CA ASN A 8 -11.34 -29.94 -4.47
C ASN A 8 -11.11 -28.69 -3.62
N GLY A 9 -10.48 -28.88 -2.45
CA GLY A 9 -10.37 -27.90 -1.38
C GLY A 9 -10.01 -26.50 -1.88
N TYR A 10 -10.96 -25.57 -1.75
CA TYR A 10 -10.76 -24.16 -2.05
C TYR A 10 -9.67 -23.61 -1.13
N LYS A 11 -8.66 -22.96 -1.70
CA LYS A 11 -7.53 -22.40 -0.96
C LYS A 11 -7.79 -20.95 -0.61
N SER A 12 -7.61 -20.58 0.64
CA SER A 12 -7.75 -19.17 1.02
C SER A 12 -6.87 -18.80 2.20
N GLY A 13 -6.45 -17.53 2.25
CA GLY A 13 -5.67 -17.04 3.36
C GLY A 13 -5.24 -15.59 3.20
N PHE A 14 -4.67 -15.07 4.29
CA PHE A 14 -4.17 -13.71 4.41
C PHE A 14 -2.66 -13.68 4.22
N ILE A 15 -2.18 -12.76 3.37
CA ILE A 15 -0.78 -12.63 2.99
C ILE A 15 -0.30 -11.20 3.29
N SER A 16 0.64 -11.05 4.20
CA SER A 16 1.24 -9.75 4.48
C SER A 16 2.43 -9.47 3.57
N ILE A 17 2.50 -8.26 3.01
CA ILE A 17 3.63 -7.80 2.23
C ILE A 17 4.47 -6.87 3.10
N ILE A 18 5.63 -7.33 3.51
CA ILE A 18 6.56 -6.65 4.41
C ILE A 18 7.84 -6.29 3.67
N GLY A 19 8.44 -5.17 3.99
CA GLY A 19 9.72 -4.73 3.43
C GLY A 19 9.97 -3.26 3.70
N ARG A 20 11.17 -2.81 3.35
CA ARG A 20 11.54 -1.40 3.44
C ARG A 20 10.64 -0.51 2.57
N PRO A 21 10.61 0.80 2.81
CA PRO A 21 10.01 1.72 1.85
C PRO A 21 10.61 1.55 0.45
N ASN A 22 9.80 1.75 -0.58
CA ASN A 22 10.19 1.78 -2.00
C ASN A 22 10.71 0.47 -2.61
N VAL A 23 10.58 -0.67 -1.93
CA VAL A 23 10.92 -1.98 -2.51
C VAL A 23 9.89 -2.50 -3.52
N GLY A 24 8.73 -1.82 -3.66
CA GLY A 24 7.71 -2.14 -4.66
C GLY A 24 6.46 -2.87 -4.14
N LYS A 25 6.18 -2.84 -2.82
CA LYS A 25 5.03 -3.52 -2.20
C LYS A 25 3.69 -3.11 -2.82
N SER A 26 3.41 -1.81 -2.88
CA SER A 26 2.15 -1.29 -3.45
C SER A 26 2.08 -1.50 -4.97
N THR A 27 3.21 -1.51 -5.67
CA THR A 27 3.28 -1.85 -7.10
C THR A 27 2.87 -3.30 -7.33
N PHE A 28 3.39 -4.22 -6.53
CA PHE A 28 3.03 -5.63 -6.56
C PHE A 28 1.54 -5.82 -6.25
N LEU A 29 1.03 -5.21 -5.18
CA LEU A 29 -0.39 -5.29 -4.82
C LEU A 29 -1.30 -4.83 -5.97
N ASN A 30 -1.05 -3.64 -6.54
CA ASN A 30 -1.86 -3.13 -7.65
C ASN A 30 -1.80 -4.04 -8.89
N ARG A 31 -0.62 -4.62 -9.18
CA ARG A 31 -0.48 -5.56 -10.29
C ARG A 31 -1.30 -6.82 -10.09
N VAL A 32 -1.23 -7.41 -8.91
CA VAL A 32 -1.95 -8.65 -8.58
C VAL A 32 -3.46 -8.45 -8.59
N ILE A 33 -3.93 -7.31 -8.08
CA ILE A 33 -5.35 -6.96 -8.04
C ILE A 33 -5.87 -6.52 -9.43
N GLY A 34 -4.98 -6.09 -10.33
CA GLY A 34 -5.35 -5.62 -11.66
C GLY A 34 -5.93 -4.21 -11.71
N GLN A 35 -5.95 -3.51 -10.57
CA GLN A 35 -6.39 -2.11 -10.48
C GLN A 35 -5.64 -1.36 -9.37
N LYS A 36 -5.70 -0.04 -9.43
CA LYS A 36 -5.01 0.84 -8.48
C LYS A 36 -5.83 1.03 -7.21
N ILE A 37 -5.48 0.28 -6.17
CA ILE A 37 -6.05 0.40 -4.82
C ILE A 37 -5.06 0.99 -3.82
N ALA A 38 -3.77 0.84 -4.07
CA ALA A 38 -2.68 1.41 -3.27
C ALA A 38 -1.95 2.50 -4.06
N ILE A 39 -1.54 3.56 -3.38
CA ILE A 39 -0.76 4.62 -4.01
C ILE A 39 0.71 4.23 -4.14
N MET A 40 1.35 4.75 -5.18
CA MET A 40 2.75 4.49 -5.49
C MET A 40 3.55 5.78 -5.51
N SER A 41 4.71 5.80 -4.86
CA SER A 41 5.63 6.92 -4.91
C SER A 41 7.06 6.45 -4.58
N ASP A 42 8.04 7.19 -5.06
CA ASP A 42 9.45 7.08 -4.68
C ASP A 42 9.75 7.65 -3.28
N LYS A 43 8.77 8.26 -2.65
CA LYS A 43 8.95 8.89 -1.32
C LYS A 43 8.79 7.86 -0.19
N PRO A 44 9.61 7.91 0.87
CA PRO A 44 9.37 7.14 2.07
C PRO A 44 7.99 7.48 2.71
N GLN A 45 7.41 6.53 3.43
CA GLN A 45 6.09 6.67 4.07
C GLN A 45 4.94 6.92 3.07
N THR A 46 5.04 6.34 1.86
CA THR A 46 3.96 6.36 0.87
C THR A 46 2.73 5.65 1.42
N THR A 47 2.84 4.38 1.82
CA THR A 47 1.79 3.64 2.53
C THR A 47 1.86 3.97 4.02
N ARG A 48 0.75 4.41 4.61
CA ARG A 48 0.65 4.78 6.04
C ARG A 48 -0.32 3.91 6.83
N ASN A 49 -1.36 3.43 6.17
CA ASN A 49 -2.32 2.44 6.69
C ASN A 49 -2.05 1.10 6.03
N LYS A 50 -2.58 0.00 6.58
CA LYS A 50 -2.62 -1.26 5.84
C LYS A 50 -3.60 -1.11 4.67
N ILE A 51 -3.22 -1.59 3.49
CA ILE A 51 -4.08 -1.62 2.31
C ILE A 51 -4.38 -3.08 2.01
N GLN A 52 -5.65 -3.44 2.04
CA GLN A 52 -6.09 -4.79 1.77
C GLN A 52 -6.58 -4.92 0.33
N GLY A 53 -6.03 -5.91 -0.37
CA GLY A 53 -6.43 -6.27 -1.72
C GLY A 53 -6.84 -7.73 -1.81
N VAL A 54 -7.95 -8.01 -2.45
CA VAL A 54 -8.54 -9.35 -2.58
C VAL A 54 -8.39 -9.83 -4.02
N LEU A 55 -7.65 -10.91 -4.20
CA LEU A 55 -7.56 -11.64 -5.45
C LEU A 55 -8.43 -12.90 -5.36
N SER A 56 -9.54 -12.93 -6.10
CA SER A 56 -10.42 -14.09 -6.20
C SER A 56 -10.15 -14.86 -7.48
N LEU A 57 -9.80 -16.14 -7.34
CA LEU A 57 -9.61 -17.11 -8.41
C LEU A 57 -10.72 -18.16 -8.34
N PRO A 58 -10.93 -18.99 -9.40
CA PRO A 58 -11.96 -20.04 -9.36
C PRO A 58 -11.78 -21.08 -8.24
N ASP A 59 -10.54 -21.30 -7.82
CA ASP A 59 -10.12 -22.33 -6.85
C ASP A 59 -9.40 -21.76 -5.62
N ALA A 60 -9.25 -20.41 -5.52
CA ALA A 60 -8.58 -19.78 -4.40
C ALA A 60 -9.01 -18.33 -4.17
N GLN A 61 -8.81 -17.85 -2.93
CA GLN A 61 -8.87 -16.42 -2.61
C GLN A 61 -7.65 -16.02 -1.78
N MET A 62 -6.91 -15.04 -2.27
CA MET A 62 -5.73 -14.49 -1.61
C MET A 62 -6.02 -13.07 -1.15
N VAL A 63 -5.90 -12.84 0.15
CA VAL A 63 -6.10 -11.52 0.74
C VAL A 63 -4.74 -10.92 1.05
N PHE A 64 -4.27 -10.04 0.18
CA PHE A 64 -2.98 -9.35 0.35
C PHE A 64 -3.12 -8.13 1.24
N ILE A 65 -2.19 -7.95 2.15
CA ILE A 65 -2.13 -6.80 3.05
C ILE A 65 -0.81 -6.07 2.81
N ASP A 66 -0.87 -4.94 2.08
CA ASP A 66 0.27 -4.02 1.96
C ASP A 66 0.39 -3.21 3.25
N THR A 67 1.57 -3.24 3.85
CA THR A 67 1.84 -2.57 5.11
C THR A 67 2.73 -1.35 4.92
N PRO A 68 2.69 -0.37 5.84
CA PRO A 68 3.70 0.66 5.89
C PRO A 68 5.11 0.05 5.91
N GLY A 69 6.03 0.67 5.18
CA GLY A 69 7.43 0.21 5.17
C GLY A 69 8.05 0.26 6.57
N ILE A 70 8.68 -0.82 6.98
CA ILE A 70 9.31 -0.93 8.30
C ILE A 70 10.58 -0.06 8.34
N HIS A 71 10.58 0.94 9.23
CA HIS A 71 11.72 1.83 9.47
C HIS A 71 11.66 2.39 10.90
N LYS A 72 12.76 2.94 11.40
CA LYS A 72 12.81 3.54 12.75
C LYS A 72 11.90 4.78 12.81
N PRO A 73 10.89 4.84 13.69
CA PRO A 73 9.95 5.94 13.78
C PRO A 73 10.61 7.22 14.31
N LYS A 74 10.12 8.37 13.84
CA LYS A 74 10.57 9.71 14.29
C LYS A 74 9.44 10.55 14.92
N HIS A 75 8.18 10.13 14.73
CA HIS A 75 6.97 10.83 15.16
C HIS A 75 5.91 9.81 15.55
N LYS A 76 4.86 10.22 16.28
CA LYS A 76 3.75 9.33 16.64
C LYS A 76 3.06 8.69 15.44
N LEU A 77 2.96 9.38 14.31
CA LEU A 77 2.52 8.76 13.05
C LEU A 77 3.43 7.59 12.65
N GLY A 78 4.75 7.72 12.83
CA GLY A 78 5.70 6.63 12.58
C GLY A 78 5.52 5.46 13.55
N ASP A 79 5.24 5.75 14.84
CA ASP A 79 4.94 4.70 15.82
C ASP A 79 3.66 3.94 15.45
N PHE A 80 2.62 4.65 15.02
CA PHE A 80 1.39 4.06 14.48
C PHE A 80 1.70 3.13 13.30
N MET A 81 2.44 3.60 12.30
CA MET A 81 2.82 2.80 11.13
C MET A 81 3.58 1.52 11.50
N MET A 82 4.48 1.61 12.49
CA MET A 82 5.21 0.44 13.01
C MET A 82 4.30 -0.55 13.70
N LYS A 83 3.34 -0.10 14.50
CA LYS A 83 2.35 -0.97 15.15
C LYS A 83 1.49 -1.70 14.13
N VAL A 84 0.99 -0.99 13.12
CA VAL A 84 0.21 -1.58 12.02
C VAL A 84 0.99 -2.71 11.33
N ALA A 85 2.25 -2.44 10.96
CA ALA A 85 3.10 -3.45 10.33
C ALA A 85 3.38 -4.65 11.25
N GLN A 86 3.62 -4.44 12.55
CA GLN A 86 3.91 -5.51 13.51
C GLN A 86 2.70 -6.37 13.86
N ASN A 87 1.52 -5.76 14.01
CA ASN A 87 0.29 -6.49 14.29
C ASN A 87 -0.06 -7.42 13.12
N THR A 88 0.07 -6.93 11.89
CA THR A 88 -0.20 -7.71 10.69
C THR A 88 0.66 -8.98 10.59
N LEU A 89 1.89 -8.98 11.13
CA LEU A 89 2.77 -10.16 11.11
C LEU A 89 2.21 -11.39 11.85
N LYS A 90 1.35 -11.17 12.83
CA LYS A 90 0.82 -12.24 13.70
C LYS A 90 -0.51 -12.81 13.24
N GLU A 91 -1.17 -12.13 12.32
CA GLU A 91 -2.56 -12.40 11.92
C GLU A 91 -2.68 -12.96 10.49
N VAL A 92 -1.56 -13.35 9.88
CA VAL A 92 -1.54 -13.81 8.49
C VAL A 92 -1.02 -15.24 8.35
N ASP A 93 -1.43 -15.91 7.28
CA ASP A 93 -1.03 -17.26 6.94
C ASP A 93 0.35 -17.31 6.27
N LEU A 94 0.77 -16.23 5.64
CA LEU A 94 2.03 -16.11 4.92
C LEU A 94 2.56 -14.67 4.95
N ILE A 95 3.86 -14.53 5.08
CA ILE A 95 4.56 -13.24 4.94
C ILE A 95 5.38 -13.25 3.64
N LEU A 96 5.18 -12.25 2.79
CA LEU A 96 6.06 -11.93 1.68
C LEU A 96 7.06 -10.87 2.14
N PHE A 97 8.29 -11.28 2.40
CA PHE A 97 9.38 -10.35 2.67
C PHE A 97 9.93 -9.82 1.34
N MET A 98 9.52 -8.62 0.97
CA MET A 98 9.91 -8.00 -0.30
C MET A 98 11.15 -7.13 -0.12
N VAL A 99 12.15 -7.37 -0.96
CA VAL A 99 13.44 -6.65 -1.00
C VAL A 99 13.72 -6.12 -2.40
N ASN A 100 14.57 -5.10 -2.50
CA ASN A 100 15.00 -4.52 -3.77
C ASN A 100 16.29 -5.19 -4.23
N ALA A 101 16.31 -5.74 -5.45
CA ALA A 101 17.47 -6.41 -6.02
C ALA A 101 18.70 -5.48 -6.13
N GLU A 102 18.51 -4.19 -6.45
CA GLU A 102 19.62 -3.24 -6.58
C GLU A 102 20.30 -2.88 -5.26
N GLU A 103 19.55 -2.87 -4.14
CA GLU A 103 20.07 -2.38 -2.86
C GLU A 103 20.82 -3.45 -2.07
N GLY A 104 20.57 -4.74 -2.39
CA GLY A 104 21.16 -5.87 -1.68
C GLY A 104 20.75 -5.95 -0.20
N PHE A 105 21.46 -6.79 0.56
CA PHE A 105 21.25 -6.96 1.99
C PHE A 105 21.94 -5.86 2.81
N GLY A 106 21.20 -5.22 3.72
CA GLY A 106 21.72 -4.15 4.55
C GLY A 106 21.05 -4.08 5.94
N ARG A 107 21.40 -3.03 6.71
CA ARG A 107 20.87 -2.82 8.08
C ARG A 107 19.35 -2.74 8.16
N GLY A 108 18.69 -2.32 7.08
CA GLY A 108 17.23 -2.23 7.03
C GLY A 108 16.60 -3.61 6.96
N GLU A 109 17.14 -4.49 6.15
CA GLU A 109 16.74 -5.89 6.02
C GLU A 109 17.03 -6.66 7.31
N GLU A 110 18.20 -6.46 7.89
CA GLU A 110 18.59 -7.05 9.18
C GLU A 110 17.59 -6.69 10.29
N PHE A 111 17.21 -5.42 10.41
CA PHE A 111 16.22 -4.96 11.38
C PHE A 111 14.84 -5.63 11.18
N ILE A 112 14.44 -5.92 9.93
CA ILE A 112 13.19 -6.63 9.64
C ILE A 112 13.32 -8.11 10.01
N LEU A 113 14.43 -8.75 9.67
CA LEU A 113 14.68 -10.17 10.01
C LEU A 113 14.69 -10.41 11.52
N GLU A 114 15.19 -9.46 12.34
CA GLU A 114 15.08 -9.53 13.80
C GLU A 114 13.62 -9.63 14.27
N LYS A 115 12.68 -8.94 13.60
CA LYS A 115 11.25 -9.02 13.94
C LYS A 115 10.64 -10.37 13.57
N PHE A 116 11.13 -11.00 12.51
CA PHE A 116 10.68 -12.32 12.10
C PHE A 116 11.02 -13.44 13.10
N GLN A 117 12.04 -13.25 13.92
CA GLN A 117 12.36 -14.21 15.00
C GLN A 117 11.26 -14.35 16.05
N THR A 118 10.33 -13.39 16.10
CA THR A 118 9.22 -13.37 17.08
C THR A 118 7.91 -13.93 16.53
N VAL A 119 7.88 -14.41 15.28
CA VAL A 119 6.70 -14.94 14.61
C VAL A 119 6.95 -16.36 14.08
N ASN A 120 5.91 -17.18 14.08
CA ASN A 120 5.95 -18.53 13.53
C ASN A 120 5.37 -18.61 12.10
N THR A 121 4.88 -17.50 11.59
CA THR A 121 4.30 -17.42 10.25
C THR A 121 5.38 -17.70 9.20
N PRO A 122 5.13 -18.59 8.24
CA PRO A 122 6.07 -18.87 7.16
C PRO A 122 6.35 -17.63 6.32
N ILE A 123 7.57 -17.53 5.81
CA ILE A 123 8.07 -16.37 5.11
C ILE A 123 8.62 -16.76 3.74
N PHE A 124 8.14 -16.11 2.69
CA PHE A 124 8.73 -16.14 1.36
C PHE A 124 9.59 -14.89 1.18
N LEU A 125 10.80 -15.05 0.67
CA LEU A 125 11.61 -13.92 0.21
C LEU A 125 11.23 -13.58 -1.23
N VAL A 126 10.83 -12.35 -1.46
CA VAL A 126 10.50 -11.83 -2.79
C VAL A 126 11.54 -10.78 -3.20
N ILE A 127 12.45 -11.15 -4.09
CA ILE A 127 13.48 -10.25 -4.62
C ILE A 127 12.88 -9.51 -5.81
N ASN A 128 12.47 -8.26 -5.59
CA ASN A 128 11.78 -7.43 -6.58
C ASN A 128 12.74 -6.53 -7.34
N LYS A 129 12.27 -6.01 -8.48
CA LYS A 129 12.99 -5.14 -9.42
C LYS A 129 14.16 -5.83 -10.13
N ILE A 130 14.01 -7.12 -10.45
CA ILE A 130 15.01 -7.84 -11.23
C ILE A 130 15.21 -7.28 -12.65
N ASP A 131 14.28 -6.44 -13.12
CA ASP A 131 14.37 -5.67 -14.36
C ASP A 131 15.47 -4.59 -14.31
N GLN A 132 15.99 -4.25 -13.13
CA GLN A 132 16.97 -3.19 -12.90
C GLN A 132 18.40 -3.73 -12.68
N ILE A 133 18.59 -5.04 -12.67
CA ILE A 133 19.91 -5.69 -12.46
C ILE A 133 20.27 -6.60 -13.64
N HIS A 134 21.58 -6.88 -13.79
CA HIS A 134 22.00 -7.90 -14.75
C HIS A 134 21.66 -9.31 -14.23
N PRO A 135 21.24 -10.26 -15.10
CA PRO A 135 20.87 -11.63 -14.67
C PRO A 135 21.94 -12.35 -13.83
N ASP A 136 23.23 -12.11 -14.09
CA ASP A 136 24.34 -12.73 -13.36
C ASP A 136 24.45 -12.24 -11.91
N GLU A 137 23.86 -11.07 -11.57
CA GLU A 137 23.86 -10.53 -10.22
C GLU A 137 22.82 -11.21 -9.33
N LEU A 138 21.83 -11.89 -9.91
CA LEU A 138 20.72 -12.46 -9.17
C LEU A 138 21.14 -13.58 -8.23
N LEU A 139 21.99 -14.51 -8.68
CA LEU A 139 22.44 -15.63 -7.86
C LEU A 139 23.22 -15.18 -6.59
N PRO A 140 24.20 -14.29 -6.69
CA PRO A 140 24.87 -13.72 -5.51
C PRO A 140 23.89 -13.05 -4.51
N ILE A 141 22.86 -12.35 -5.03
CA ILE A 141 21.84 -11.74 -4.16
C ILE A 141 21.05 -12.81 -3.43
N ILE A 142 20.56 -13.84 -4.11
CA ILE A 142 19.84 -14.97 -3.50
C ILE A 142 20.68 -15.62 -2.40
N GLU A 143 21.94 -15.92 -2.66
CA GLU A 143 22.85 -16.55 -1.70
C GLU A 143 23.04 -15.67 -0.45
N SER A 144 23.20 -14.36 -0.63
CA SER A 144 23.37 -13.42 0.48
C SER A 144 22.20 -13.42 1.47
N TYR A 145 20.97 -13.63 0.99
CA TYR A 145 19.78 -13.72 1.84
C TYR A 145 19.57 -15.11 2.43
N LYS A 146 19.86 -16.15 1.66
CA LYS A 146 19.69 -17.56 2.07
C LYS A 146 20.48 -17.91 3.33
N GLU A 147 21.64 -17.30 3.50
CA GLU A 147 22.47 -17.46 4.70
C GLU A 147 21.94 -16.75 5.96
N LYS A 148 20.98 -15.82 5.80
CA LYS A 148 20.49 -14.97 6.90
C LYS A 148 19.21 -15.47 7.55
N TYR A 149 18.38 -16.22 6.82
CA TYR A 149 17.09 -16.70 7.32
C TYR A 149 16.62 -17.92 6.53
N ASP A 150 15.91 -18.84 7.20
CA ASP A 150 15.30 -20.03 6.58
C ASP A 150 13.97 -19.67 5.91
N PHE A 151 14.05 -19.06 4.71
CA PHE A 151 12.88 -18.75 3.90
C PHE A 151 12.27 -20.02 3.32
N LYS A 152 10.94 -20.12 3.31
CA LYS A 152 10.24 -21.27 2.70
C LYS A 152 10.38 -21.28 1.19
N GLU A 153 10.38 -20.12 0.57
CA GLU A 153 10.60 -19.92 -0.86
C GLU A 153 11.40 -18.64 -1.10
N ILE A 154 12.17 -18.60 -2.18
CA ILE A 154 12.87 -17.41 -2.66
C ILE A 154 12.47 -17.18 -4.11
N VAL A 155 11.75 -16.10 -4.38
CA VAL A 155 11.16 -15.82 -5.69
C VAL A 155 11.61 -14.45 -6.20
N PRO A 156 12.47 -14.40 -7.22
CA PRO A 156 12.80 -13.16 -7.90
C PRO A 156 11.69 -12.74 -8.86
N ILE A 157 11.27 -11.46 -8.78
CA ILE A 157 10.19 -10.91 -9.61
C ILE A 157 10.52 -9.51 -10.13
N SER A 158 9.81 -9.07 -11.16
CA SER A 158 9.57 -7.66 -11.43
C SER A 158 8.08 -7.36 -11.25
N ALA A 159 7.73 -6.66 -10.19
CA ALA A 159 6.35 -6.23 -9.97
C ALA A 159 5.91 -5.20 -11.02
N LEU A 160 6.84 -4.42 -11.58
CA LEU A 160 6.55 -3.43 -12.61
C LEU A 160 6.28 -4.09 -13.98
N GLU A 161 7.14 -5.01 -14.41
CA GLU A 161 7.03 -5.67 -15.71
C GLU A 161 6.15 -6.93 -15.69
N GLY A 162 5.95 -7.52 -14.50
CA GLY A 162 5.15 -8.73 -14.31
C GLY A 162 5.95 -10.04 -14.35
N ASN A 163 7.26 -9.98 -14.53
CA ASN A 163 8.11 -11.17 -14.59
C ASN A 163 7.98 -11.99 -13.29
N ASN A 164 7.71 -13.28 -13.43
CA ASN A 164 7.55 -14.27 -12.36
C ASN A 164 6.41 -13.97 -11.33
N VAL A 165 5.57 -12.98 -11.55
CA VAL A 165 4.45 -12.67 -10.63
C VAL A 165 3.45 -13.83 -10.60
N GLU A 166 3.06 -14.38 -11.75
CA GLU A 166 2.16 -15.54 -11.83
C GLU A 166 2.74 -16.76 -11.12
N ARG A 167 4.04 -17.02 -11.29
CA ARG A 167 4.72 -18.11 -10.58
C ARG A 167 4.67 -17.91 -9.06
N LEU A 168 4.89 -16.69 -8.58
CA LEU A 168 4.76 -16.37 -7.14
C LEU A 168 3.34 -16.64 -6.65
N LEU A 169 2.31 -16.25 -7.40
CA LEU A 169 0.91 -16.51 -7.05
C LEU A 169 0.59 -18.01 -6.97
N GLU A 170 1.09 -18.82 -7.91
CA GLU A 170 0.93 -20.28 -7.85
C GLU A 170 1.62 -20.90 -6.63
N GLN A 171 2.81 -20.43 -6.27
CA GLN A 171 3.50 -20.90 -5.06
C GLN A 171 2.73 -20.51 -3.80
N ILE A 172 2.22 -19.27 -3.71
CA ILE A 172 1.37 -18.81 -2.62
C ILE A 172 0.12 -19.71 -2.52
N LYS A 173 -0.59 -19.92 -3.63
CA LYS A 173 -1.78 -20.78 -3.69
C LYS A 173 -1.50 -22.19 -3.17
N GLY A 174 -0.39 -22.79 -3.60
CA GLY A 174 0.02 -24.11 -3.14
C GLY A 174 0.29 -24.20 -1.65
N PHE A 175 0.71 -23.08 -1.05
CA PHE A 175 1.08 -22.99 0.36
C PHE A 175 -0.12 -22.69 1.28
N LEU A 176 -1.14 -22.00 0.78
CA LEU A 176 -2.31 -21.63 1.59
C LEU A 176 -3.13 -22.86 2.03
N PRO A 177 -3.73 -22.82 3.23
CA PRO A 177 -4.63 -23.85 3.71
C PRO A 177 -5.92 -23.91 2.90
N GLU A 178 -6.65 -25.01 3.03
CA GLU A 178 -8.06 -25.06 2.65
C GLU A 178 -8.88 -24.15 3.56
N GLY A 179 -9.73 -23.34 2.98
CA GLY A 179 -10.52 -22.36 3.72
C GLY A 179 -11.72 -21.82 2.94
N PRO A 180 -12.59 -21.03 3.59
CA PRO A 180 -13.75 -20.44 2.95
C PRO A 180 -13.36 -19.26 2.04
N GLN A 181 -14.26 -18.87 1.17
CA GLN A 181 -14.17 -17.58 0.51
C GLN A 181 -14.56 -16.49 1.53
N TYR A 182 -13.60 -15.63 1.89
CA TYR A 182 -13.79 -14.57 2.92
C TYR A 182 -14.57 -13.37 2.39
N TYR A 183 -14.38 -13.05 1.12
CA TYR A 183 -14.97 -11.86 0.47
C TYR A 183 -15.74 -12.27 -0.79
N PRO A 184 -16.79 -11.50 -1.19
CA PRO A 184 -17.42 -11.66 -2.49
C PRO A 184 -16.40 -11.68 -3.63
N ALA A 185 -16.64 -12.49 -4.67
CA ALA A 185 -15.67 -12.71 -5.76
C ALA A 185 -15.34 -11.44 -6.57
N ASP A 186 -16.25 -10.49 -6.59
CA ASP A 186 -16.13 -9.18 -7.25
C ASP A 186 -15.54 -8.08 -6.36
N GLN A 187 -15.36 -8.36 -5.07
CA GLN A 187 -14.75 -7.41 -4.15
C GLN A 187 -13.21 -7.47 -4.26
N VAL A 188 -12.59 -6.34 -4.51
CA VAL A 188 -11.13 -6.21 -4.72
C VAL A 188 -10.40 -5.55 -3.56
N THR A 189 -11.13 -4.89 -2.65
CA THR A 189 -10.59 -4.27 -1.42
C THR A 189 -11.71 -4.11 -0.40
N ASP A 190 -11.36 -4.02 0.88
CA ASP A 190 -12.29 -3.70 1.96
C ASP A 190 -12.34 -2.19 2.27
N HIS A 191 -11.43 -1.41 1.66
CA HIS A 191 -11.43 0.03 1.88
C HIS A 191 -12.58 0.74 1.15
N PRO A 192 -13.26 1.69 1.83
CA PRO A 192 -14.27 2.50 1.18
C PRO A 192 -13.65 3.40 0.10
N GLU A 193 -14.40 3.67 -0.97
CA GLU A 193 -13.97 4.57 -2.06
C GLU A 193 -13.44 5.91 -1.55
N ARG A 194 -14.05 6.44 -0.48
CA ARG A 194 -13.62 7.68 0.16
C ARG A 194 -12.14 7.65 0.62
N PHE A 195 -11.70 6.54 1.17
CA PHE A 195 -10.30 6.35 1.56
C PHE A 195 -9.39 6.32 0.32
N ILE A 196 -9.74 5.55 -0.69
CA ILE A 196 -8.93 5.43 -1.92
C ILE A 196 -8.80 6.80 -2.61
N ILE A 197 -9.87 7.60 -2.64
CA ILE A 197 -9.86 8.96 -3.19
C ILE A 197 -8.88 9.87 -2.44
N THR A 198 -8.88 9.84 -1.10
CA THR A 198 -7.93 10.64 -0.31
C THR A 198 -6.49 10.25 -0.60
N GLU A 199 -6.22 8.96 -0.72
CA GLU A 199 -4.90 8.45 -1.05
C GLU A 199 -4.48 8.84 -2.49
N MET A 200 -5.38 8.80 -3.48
CA MET A 200 -5.11 9.27 -4.85
C MET A 200 -4.72 10.76 -4.88
N ILE A 201 -5.42 11.61 -4.13
CA ILE A 201 -5.06 13.03 -4.00
C ILE A 201 -3.70 13.17 -3.34
N ARG A 202 -3.45 12.43 -2.24
CA ARG A 202 -2.18 12.43 -1.52
C ARG A 202 -1.01 12.00 -2.42
N GLU A 203 -1.18 10.97 -3.24
CA GLU A 203 -0.18 10.54 -4.22
C GLU A 203 0.27 11.67 -5.14
N LYS A 204 -0.70 12.43 -5.71
CA LYS A 204 -0.34 13.53 -6.62
C LYS A 204 0.41 14.65 -5.90
N ALA A 205 0.03 14.94 -4.65
CA ALA A 205 0.78 15.87 -3.81
C ALA A 205 2.21 15.34 -3.52
N LEU A 206 2.40 14.04 -3.24
CA LEU A 206 3.71 13.41 -3.07
C LEU A 206 4.59 13.54 -4.31
N HIS A 207 4.03 13.28 -5.51
CA HIS A 207 4.78 13.34 -6.77
C HIS A 207 5.22 14.75 -7.14
N LEU A 208 4.43 15.76 -6.78
CA LEU A 208 4.66 17.16 -7.14
C LEU A 208 5.44 17.95 -6.09
N THR A 209 5.71 17.35 -4.92
CA THR A 209 6.43 18.01 -3.83
C THR A 209 7.75 17.29 -3.51
N ARG A 210 8.64 18.00 -2.82
CA ARG A 210 9.98 17.53 -2.46
C ARG A 210 10.29 17.80 -0.99
N GLU A 211 11.46 17.33 -0.55
CA GLU A 211 12.00 17.53 0.79
C GLU A 211 11.06 17.03 1.89
N GLU A 212 10.72 17.86 2.86
CA GLU A 212 9.92 17.49 4.04
C GLU A 212 8.39 17.52 3.82
N ILE A 213 7.91 18.10 2.70
CA ILE A 213 6.47 18.25 2.46
C ILE A 213 5.78 16.88 2.31
N PRO A 214 6.32 15.92 1.52
CA PRO A 214 5.75 14.57 1.40
C PRO A 214 5.47 13.89 2.75
N HIS A 215 6.33 14.12 3.74
CA HIS A 215 6.23 13.49 5.06
C HIS A 215 5.23 14.15 5.99
N SER A 216 4.87 15.41 5.74
CA SER A 216 4.08 16.26 6.63
C SER A 216 2.67 16.57 6.14
N LEU A 217 2.25 15.99 5.01
CA LEU A 217 0.91 16.21 4.47
C LEU A 217 -0.03 15.03 4.77
N ALA A 218 -1.30 15.33 5.00
CA ALA A 218 -2.42 14.39 4.99
C ALA A 218 -3.53 14.95 4.10
N VAL A 219 -4.47 14.11 3.71
CA VAL A 219 -5.67 14.51 2.95
C VAL A 219 -6.91 14.01 3.67
N VAL A 220 -7.89 14.87 3.84
CA VAL A 220 -9.17 14.56 4.45
C VAL A 220 -10.26 14.81 3.42
N LEU A 221 -11.17 13.87 3.26
CA LEU A 221 -12.34 14.03 2.40
C LEU A 221 -13.47 14.67 3.20
N ASP A 222 -13.76 15.93 2.89
CA ASP A 222 -14.80 16.69 3.58
C ASP A 222 -16.21 16.31 3.08
N LYS A 223 -16.34 16.12 1.76
CA LYS A 223 -17.65 15.86 1.12
C LYS A 223 -17.50 15.00 -0.13
N MET A 224 -18.48 14.12 -0.34
CA MET A 224 -18.64 13.34 -1.58
C MET A 224 -20.14 13.11 -1.80
N GLU A 225 -20.69 13.74 -2.84
CA GLU A 225 -22.11 13.65 -3.16
C GLU A 225 -22.32 13.58 -4.68
N ARG A 226 -23.27 12.75 -5.11
CA ARG A 226 -23.73 12.72 -6.50
C ARG A 226 -24.78 13.80 -6.69
N GLN A 227 -24.63 14.67 -7.68
CA GLN A 227 -25.61 15.70 -8.00
C GLN A 227 -26.84 15.08 -8.67
N SER A 228 -28.04 15.33 -8.11
CA SER A 228 -29.29 14.70 -8.51
C SER A 228 -29.67 14.92 -10.00
N ASN A 229 -29.19 16.00 -10.64
CA ASN A 229 -29.57 16.40 -12.01
C ASN A 229 -28.40 16.26 -13.02
N LYS A 230 -27.24 15.77 -12.61
CA LYS A 230 -26.08 15.58 -13.47
C LYS A 230 -25.34 14.32 -13.02
N ASP A 231 -24.83 13.54 -13.98
CA ASP A 231 -23.98 12.40 -13.66
C ASP A 231 -22.56 12.86 -13.30
N ILE A 232 -22.49 13.72 -12.28
CA ILE A 232 -21.26 14.32 -11.76
C ILE A 232 -21.23 14.10 -10.26
N ILE A 233 -20.11 13.56 -9.77
CA ILE A 233 -19.84 13.42 -8.34
C ILE A 233 -19.04 14.63 -7.88
N HIS A 234 -19.55 15.35 -6.89
CA HIS A 234 -18.86 16.47 -6.25
C HIS A 234 -18.00 15.92 -5.09
N VAL A 235 -16.71 16.14 -5.19
CA VAL A 235 -15.71 15.73 -4.20
C VAL A 235 -15.02 16.96 -3.65
N MET A 236 -15.07 17.16 -2.33
CA MET A 236 -14.33 18.21 -1.63
C MET A 236 -13.32 17.56 -0.68
N ALA A 237 -12.07 17.99 -0.75
CA ALA A 237 -11.01 17.47 0.11
C ALA A 237 -10.06 18.58 0.58
N THR A 238 -9.55 18.40 1.78
CA THR A 238 -8.59 19.33 2.40
C THR A 238 -7.21 18.66 2.52
N VAL A 239 -6.20 19.29 1.93
CA VAL A 239 -4.80 18.93 2.12
C VAL A 239 -4.30 19.60 3.42
N ILE A 240 -3.90 18.79 4.38
CA ILE A 240 -3.38 19.23 5.67
C ILE A 240 -1.86 19.29 5.60
N VAL A 241 -1.27 20.37 6.07
CA VAL A 241 0.17 20.58 6.20
C VAL A 241 0.51 21.15 7.59
N GLU A 242 1.79 21.12 8.00
CA GLU A 242 2.19 21.56 9.35
C GLU A 242 2.56 23.03 9.46
N ARG A 243 2.94 23.69 8.34
CA ARG A 243 3.48 25.06 8.34
C ARG A 243 2.90 25.90 7.21
N ASP A 244 2.84 27.21 7.43
CA ASP A 244 2.36 28.17 6.42
C ASP A 244 3.25 28.19 5.17
N SER A 245 4.56 28.00 5.32
CA SER A 245 5.49 27.85 4.17
C SER A 245 5.12 26.64 3.30
N GLN A 246 4.75 25.51 3.89
CA GLN A 246 4.30 24.31 3.17
C GLN A 246 2.96 24.57 2.47
N LYS A 247 2.02 25.29 3.14
CA LYS A 247 0.75 25.70 2.53
C LYS A 247 1.01 26.53 1.27
N GLY A 248 1.94 27.49 1.32
CA GLY A 248 2.32 28.30 0.15
C GLY A 248 2.85 27.46 -1.01
N ILE A 249 3.65 26.42 -0.73
CA ILE A 249 4.19 25.50 -1.75
C ILE A 249 3.08 24.63 -2.36
N ILE A 250 2.18 24.08 -1.54
CA ILE A 250 1.06 23.25 -2.03
C ILE A 250 0.07 24.06 -2.86
N ILE A 251 -0.17 25.32 -2.52
CA ILE A 251 -1.01 26.22 -3.34
C ILE A 251 -0.26 26.59 -4.63
N GLY A 252 1.01 26.93 -4.51
CA GLY A 252 1.83 27.40 -5.62
C GLY A 252 1.48 28.81 -6.09
N LYS A 253 2.25 29.34 -7.03
CA LYS A 253 2.03 30.67 -7.60
C LYS A 253 0.65 30.75 -8.26
N GLN A 254 -0.22 31.63 -7.79
CA GLN A 254 -1.59 31.79 -8.29
C GLN A 254 -2.42 30.48 -8.27
N GLY A 255 -2.15 29.58 -7.34
CA GLY A 255 -2.86 28.31 -7.22
C GLY A 255 -2.44 27.21 -8.21
N SER A 256 -1.35 27.41 -8.94
CA SER A 256 -0.93 26.51 -10.02
C SER A 256 -0.62 25.08 -9.55
N MET A 257 0.04 24.93 -8.39
CA MET A 257 0.39 23.60 -7.86
C MET A 257 -0.86 22.84 -7.41
N LEU A 258 -1.75 23.48 -6.66
CA LEU A 258 -3.00 22.86 -6.19
C LEU A 258 -3.91 22.47 -7.36
N LYS A 259 -3.95 23.31 -8.41
CA LYS A 259 -4.69 23.01 -9.64
C LYS A 259 -4.12 21.78 -10.37
N GLU A 260 -2.80 21.65 -10.42
CA GLU A 260 -2.14 20.50 -11.06
C GLU A 260 -2.37 19.20 -10.25
N ILE A 261 -2.29 19.28 -8.91
CA ILE A 261 -2.64 18.15 -8.03
C ILE A 261 -4.07 17.71 -8.32
N GLY A 262 -5.03 18.65 -8.32
CA GLY A 262 -6.44 18.37 -8.57
C GLY A 262 -6.70 17.80 -9.96
N LYS A 263 -6.05 18.34 -11.00
CA LYS A 263 -6.17 17.84 -12.38
C LYS A 263 -5.73 16.36 -12.50
N ARG A 264 -4.56 16.02 -11.93
CA ARG A 264 -4.04 14.64 -11.98
C ARG A 264 -4.86 13.69 -11.12
N ALA A 265 -5.26 14.11 -9.91
CA ALA A 265 -6.08 13.29 -9.03
C ALA A 265 -7.46 13.00 -9.64
N ARG A 266 -8.09 14.00 -10.27
CA ARG A 266 -9.39 13.83 -10.89
C ARG A 266 -9.43 12.73 -11.93
N VAL A 267 -8.39 12.57 -12.74
CA VAL A 267 -8.31 11.50 -13.76
C VAL A 267 -8.40 10.12 -13.10
N ASP A 268 -7.62 9.90 -12.06
CA ASP A 268 -7.61 8.62 -11.34
C ASP A 268 -8.95 8.36 -10.62
N ILE A 269 -9.53 9.41 -10.03
CA ILE A 269 -10.82 9.33 -9.32
C ILE A 269 -11.98 9.05 -10.29
N GLU A 270 -12.00 9.68 -11.46
CA GLU A 270 -12.98 9.41 -12.51
C GLU A 270 -12.89 7.96 -12.99
N ASN A 271 -11.68 7.42 -13.15
CA ASN A 271 -11.45 6.02 -13.50
C ASN A 271 -11.94 5.05 -12.40
N LEU A 272 -11.71 5.39 -11.13
CA LEU A 272 -12.20 4.59 -10.01
C LEU A 272 -13.73 4.56 -9.93
N LEU A 273 -14.36 5.73 -10.05
CA LEU A 273 -15.81 5.89 -9.84
C LEU A 273 -16.67 5.62 -11.11
N GLY A 274 -16.03 5.49 -12.28
CA GLY A 274 -16.72 5.35 -13.56
C GLY A 274 -17.64 6.53 -13.90
N SER A 275 -17.43 7.69 -13.29
CA SER A 275 -18.30 8.88 -13.41
C SER A 275 -17.45 10.15 -13.47
N LYS A 276 -18.01 11.21 -14.05
CA LYS A 276 -17.36 12.53 -14.04
C LYS A 276 -17.29 13.11 -12.62
N VAL A 277 -16.17 13.78 -12.31
CA VAL A 277 -15.91 14.34 -10.98
C VAL A 277 -15.64 15.83 -11.05
N PHE A 278 -16.33 16.58 -10.19
CA PHE A 278 -15.97 17.95 -9.85
C PHE A 278 -15.18 17.91 -8.53
N LEU A 279 -13.85 18.14 -8.62
CA LEU A 279 -12.94 18.05 -7.49
C LEU A 279 -12.55 19.43 -7.00
N GLU A 280 -12.87 19.74 -5.75
CA GLU A 280 -12.42 20.94 -5.02
C GLU A 280 -11.39 20.57 -3.98
N LEU A 281 -10.27 21.29 -3.98
CA LEU A 281 -9.18 21.12 -3.03
C LEU A 281 -8.92 22.37 -2.21
N TRP A 282 -8.82 22.18 -0.90
CA TRP A 282 -8.44 23.22 0.06
C TRP A 282 -7.11 22.87 0.75
N VAL A 283 -6.45 23.86 1.33
CA VAL A 283 -5.21 23.65 2.08
C VAL A 283 -5.33 24.27 3.46
N LYS A 284 -5.14 23.45 4.49
CA LYS A 284 -5.21 23.86 5.90
C LYS A 284 -3.88 23.61 6.61
N VAL A 285 -3.45 24.56 7.44
CA VAL A 285 -2.30 24.39 8.33
C VAL A 285 -2.79 23.82 9.66
N GLN A 286 -2.19 22.72 10.07
CA GLN A 286 -2.42 22.10 11.37
C GLN A 286 -1.07 21.76 12.00
N LYS A 287 -0.60 22.64 12.87
CA LYS A 287 0.73 22.54 13.48
C LYS A 287 0.90 21.25 14.27
N ASP A 288 2.01 20.56 13.99
CA ASP A 288 2.46 19.36 14.71
C ASP A 288 1.41 18.22 14.76
N TRP A 289 0.61 18.09 13.70
CA TRP A 289 -0.46 17.09 13.64
C TRP A 289 0.04 15.64 13.76
N ARG A 290 1.25 15.36 13.24
CA ARG A 290 1.85 14.02 13.28
C ARG A 290 2.17 13.52 14.69
N ASN A 291 2.19 14.40 15.68
CA ASN A 291 2.46 14.10 17.08
C ASN A 291 1.21 14.21 17.98
N LYS A 292 0.03 14.51 17.44
CA LYS A 292 -1.22 14.68 18.19
C LYS A 292 -2.19 13.52 17.90
N MET A 293 -2.42 12.65 18.90
CA MET A 293 -3.27 11.46 18.74
C MET A 293 -4.70 11.79 18.30
N SER A 294 -5.32 12.87 18.80
CA SER A 294 -6.65 13.28 18.35
C SER A 294 -6.68 13.58 16.85
N GLN A 295 -5.69 14.32 16.35
CA GLN A 295 -5.60 14.65 14.93
C GLN A 295 -5.24 13.45 14.05
N LEU A 296 -4.41 12.53 14.55
CA LEU A 296 -4.15 11.28 13.86
C LEU A 296 -5.46 10.51 13.65
N ARG A 297 -6.30 10.37 14.68
CA ARG A 297 -7.61 9.74 14.57
C ARG A 297 -8.54 10.47 13.60
N ASP A 298 -8.62 11.80 13.69
CA ASP A 298 -9.43 12.63 12.78
C ASP A 298 -9.03 12.48 11.31
N TYR A 299 -7.76 12.12 11.03
CA TYR A 299 -7.22 11.95 9.69
C TYR A 299 -7.17 10.48 9.23
N GLY A 300 -7.84 9.57 9.97
CA GLY A 300 -7.96 8.16 9.60
C GLY A 300 -6.77 7.28 10.02
N PHE A 301 -5.95 7.74 10.99
CA PHE A 301 -4.89 6.95 11.60
C PHE A 301 -5.34 6.47 12.99
N ASN A 302 -6.25 5.49 13.01
CA ASN A 302 -6.87 4.99 14.23
C ASN A 302 -6.25 3.62 14.62
N GLU A 303 -5.66 3.53 15.82
CA GLU A 303 -5.06 2.29 16.31
C GLU A 303 -6.10 1.20 16.60
N ASP A 304 -7.35 1.58 16.90
CA ASP A 304 -8.43 0.65 17.25
C ASP A 304 -9.00 -0.11 16.01
N GLU A 305 -8.60 0.28 14.81
CA GLU A 305 -9.01 -0.35 13.53
C GLU A 305 -7.99 -1.40 13.03
N TYR A 306 -6.88 -1.61 13.79
CA TYR A 306 -5.77 -2.46 13.36
C TYR A 306 -5.28 -3.42 14.43
#